data_9a7f8d6286ee9403a32f2fa8f5446fe8
#
_entry.id   9a7f8d6286ee9403a32f2fa8f5446fe8
#
_cell.length_a   1.000
_cell.length_b   1.000
_cell.length_c   1.000
_cell.angle_alpha   90.00
_cell.angle_beta   90.00
_cell.angle_gamma   90.00
#
_symmetry.space_group_name_H-M   'P 1'
#
loop_
_entity.id
_entity.type
_entity.pdbx_description
1 polymer ?
#
loop_
_entity_poly.entity_id
_entity_poly.type
_entity_poly.pdbx_seq_one_letter_code
_entity_poly.pdbx_strand_id
1 'polypeptide(L)'
;LLAAIRVREQQKTERIIQPSSIEKIPFTKEMRKEYTILCPQMSPMHFEILEPAFRASGYKVEILPNDNKQAVNMGLKYVNNDACYPSLIVVGQIMDAILSGKYDTDHLAVIITQTGGGCRASNYIGFIRRALKKAGYSHIPVISLNLSGLESNPGFKITPLLALRGLYGVVFGDI
;
A
#
# COMPACT_ATOMS: atom_id res chain seq x y z
N LEU A 1 -19.90 -15.50 -27.03
CA LEU A 1 -19.17 -16.14 -25.95
C LEU A 1 -18.58 -17.50 -26.37
N LEU A 2 -19.41 -18.45 -26.86
CA LEU A 2 -18.95 -19.79 -27.27
C LEU A 2 -17.93 -19.76 -28.42
N ALA A 3 -18.08 -18.87 -29.41
CA ALA A 3 -17.10 -18.69 -30.47
C ALA A 3 -15.75 -18.21 -29.94
N ALA A 4 -15.75 -17.27 -29.00
CA ALA A 4 -14.53 -16.79 -28.37
C ALA A 4 -13.82 -17.88 -27.53
N ILE A 5 -14.59 -18.75 -26.88
CA ILE A 5 -14.05 -19.89 -26.15
C ILE A 5 -13.40 -20.88 -27.11
N ARG A 6 -14.06 -21.23 -28.22
CA ARG A 6 -13.51 -22.15 -29.25
C ARG A 6 -12.22 -21.63 -29.89
N VAL A 7 -12.17 -20.33 -30.22
CA VAL A 7 -10.95 -19.69 -30.75
C VAL A 7 -9.83 -19.75 -29.72
N ARG A 8 -10.14 -19.58 -28.44
CA ARG A 8 -9.17 -19.65 -27.35
C ARG A 8 -8.66 -21.07 -27.10
N GLU A 9 -9.51 -22.07 -27.27
CA GLU A 9 -9.13 -23.49 -27.20
C GLU A 9 -8.26 -23.92 -28.40
N GLN A 10 -8.53 -23.38 -29.60
CA GLN A 10 -7.72 -23.63 -30.79
C GLN A 10 -6.36 -22.92 -30.74
N GLN A 11 -6.30 -21.75 -30.13
CA GLN A 11 -5.06 -21.01 -29.87
C GLN A 11 -4.38 -21.47 -28.60
N LYS A 12 -4.18 -22.75 -28.34
CA LYS A 12 -3.43 -23.26 -27.17
C LYS A 12 -2.07 -22.55 -27.00
N THR A 13 -2.14 -21.26 -26.77
CA THR A 13 -1.00 -20.47 -26.33
C THR A 13 -0.85 -20.82 -24.87
N GLU A 14 0.12 -21.65 -24.53
CA GLU A 14 0.57 -21.82 -23.16
C GLU A 14 0.79 -20.43 -22.60
N ARG A 15 -0.10 -20.01 -21.72
CA ARG A 15 0.15 -18.80 -20.94
C ARG A 15 1.34 -19.11 -20.06
N ILE A 16 2.51 -18.73 -20.50
CA ILE A 16 3.67 -18.64 -19.63
C ILE A 16 3.26 -17.58 -18.60
N ILE A 17 2.71 -18.04 -17.47
CA ILE A 17 2.52 -17.23 -16.30
C ILE A 17 3.92 -16.92 -15.80
N GLN A 18 4.51 -15.86 -16.31
CA GLN A 18 5.76 -15.36 -15.72
C GLN A 18 5.43 -14.98 -14.28
N PRO A 19 6.07 -15.63 -13.30
CA PRO A 19 5.92 -15.23 -11.91
C PRO A 19 6.19 -13.72 -11.83
N SER A 20 5.36 -12.99 -11.12
CA SER A 20 5.53 -11.54 -11.00
C SER A 20 6.94 -11.28 -10.47
N SER A 21 7.82 -10.74 -11.29
CA SER A 21 9.21 -10.42 -10.95
C SER A 21 9.34 -9.22 -9.99
N ILE A 22 8.31 -8.99 -9.19
CA ILE A 22 8.29 -7.92 -8.19
C ILE A 22 8.83 -8.53 -6.90
N GLU A 23 10.07 -8.20 -6.62
CA GLU A 23 10.73 -8.59 -5.38
C GLU A 23 10.01 -7.96 -4.17
N LYS A 24 9.78 -8.78 -3.15
CA LYS A 24 9.18 -8.34 -1.90
C LYS A 24 10.31 -8.02 -0.92
N ILE A 25 10.46 -6.75 -0.59
CA ILE A 25 11.42 -6.31 0.40
C ILE A 25 10.75 -6.33 1.77
N PRO A 26 11.22 -7.17 2.72
CA PRO A 26 10.66 -7.22 4.05
C PRO A 26 11.07 -5.99 4.87
N PHE A 27 10.14 -5.45 5.65
CA PHE A 27 10.44 -4.42 6.63
C PHE A 27 11.06 -5.07 7.88
N THR A 28 12.33 -4.74 8.17
CA THR A 28 13.10 -5.37 9.26
C THR A 28 12.97 -4.60 10.58
N LYS A 29 13.49 -5.20 11.68
CA LYS A 29 13.47 -4.56 13.01
C LYS A 29 14.40 -3.34 13.09
N GLU A 30 15.49 -3.35 12.35
CA GLU A 30 16.46 -2.26 12.26
C GLU A 30 15.80 -1.05 11.58
N MET A 31 15.09 -1.27 10.47
CA MET A 31 14.35 -0.23 9.74
C MET A 31 13.32 0.50 10.59
N ARG A 32 12.74 -0.17 11.60
CA ARG A 32 11.72 0.42 12.49
C ARG A 32 12.17 1.71 13.17
N LYS A 33 13.45 1.84 13.49
CA LYS A 33 13.99 3.00 14.25
C LYS A 33 14.31 4.18 13.35
N GLU A 34 14.71 3.91 12.12
CA GLU A 34 15.29 4.89 11.20
C GLU A 34 14.28 5.31 10.11
N TYR A 35 13.47 4.38 9.65
CA TYR A 35 12.57 4.59 8.52
C TYR A 35 11.32 5.40 8.90
N THR A 36 10.96 6.32 8.01
CA THR A 36 9.65 6.96 8.01
C THR A 36 8.68 6.11 7.22
N ILE A 37 7.50 5.85 7.78
CA ILE A 37 6.45 5.02 7.16
C ILE A 37 5.37 5.93 6.61
N LEU A 38 5.25 6.01 5.29
CA LEU A 38 4.17 6.74 4.64
C LEU A 38 2.88 5.92 4.66
N CYS A 39 1.82 6.53 5.13
CA CYS A 39 0.49 5.94 5.16
C CYS A 39 -0.45 6.79 4.30
N PRO A 40 -1.03 6.24 3.22
CA PRO A 40 -1.98 6.98 2.41
C PRO A 40 -3.26 7.26 3.20
N GLN A 41 -3.77 8.47 3.07
CA GLN A 41 -5.00 8.89 3.73
C GLN A 41 -6.22 8.25 3.05
N MET A 42 -6.96 7.43 3.78
CA MET A 42 -8.17 6.78 3.29
C MET A 42 -9.44 7.24 4.04
N SER A 43 -9.29 7.77 5.25
CA SER A 43 -10.38 8.30 6.07
C SER A 43 -9.81 9.33 7.06
N PRO A 44 -10.00 10.64 6.84
CA PRO A 44 -9.39 11.70 7.66
C PRO A 44 -9.63 11.51 9.16
N MET A 45 -10.88 11.35 9.57
CA MET A 45 -11.24 11.23 10.99
C MET A 45 -10.56 10.05 11.70
N HIS A 46 -10.50 8.89 11.06
CA HIS A 46 -9.86 7.71 11.64
C HIS A 46 -8.34 7.85 11.69
N PHE A 47 -7.74 8.39 10.64
CA PHE A 47 -6.28 8.46 10.52
C PHE A 47 -5.68 9.51 11.44
N GLU A 48 -6.38 10.60 11.75
CA GLU A 48 -5.96 11.58 12.76
C GLU A 48 -5.81 10.96 14.15
N ILE A 49 -6.66 9.96 14.48
CA ILE A 49 -6.57 9.24 15.76
C ILE A 49 -5.54 8.10 15.70
N LEU A 50 -5.40 7.44 14.55
CA LEU A 50 -4.49 6.31 14.37
C LEU A 50 -3.02 6.73 14.33
N GLU A 51 -2.70 7.91 13.78
CA GLU A 51 -1.32 8.39 13.69
C GLU A 51 -0.64 8.48 15.07
N PRO A 52 -1.22 9.13 16.10
CA PRO A 52 -0.67 9.13 17.44
C PRO A 52 -0.51 7.72 18.05
N ALA A 53 -1.41 6.79 17.72
CA ALA A 53 -1.32 5.41 18.19
C ALA A 53 -0.09 4.69 17.62
N PHE A 54 0.22 4.88 16.35
CA PHE A 54 1.44 4.36 15.73
C PHE A 54 2.69 4.99 16.32
N ARG A 55 2.72 6.31 16.46
CA ARG A 55 3.85 7.06 17.06
C ARG A 55 4.13 6.60 18.49
N ALA A 56 3.08 6.45 19.31
CA ALA A 56 3.20 5.96 20.69
C ALA A 56 3.64 4.48 20.76
N SER A 57 3.54 3.75 19.66
CA SER A 57 4.05 2.37 19.53
C SER A 57 5.46 2.31 18.97
N GLY A 58 6.14 3.47 18.80
CA GLY A 58 7.53 3.58 18.35
C GLY A 58 7.72 3.46 16.83
N TYR A 59 6.69 3.81 16.04
CA TYR A 59 6.78 3.93 14.59
C TYR A 59 6.76 5.40 14.17
N LYS A 60 7.61 5.78 13.24
CA LYS A 60 7.59 7.10 12.60
C LYS A 60 6.61 7.04 11.43
N VAL A 61 5.31 7.15 11.70
CA VAL A 61 4.28 7.15 10.66
C VAL A 61 3.93 8.57 10.28
N GLU A 62 3.77 8.82 9.01
CA GLU A 62 3.27 10.08 8.45
C GLU A 62 2.07 9.79 7.54
N ILE A 63 0.94 10.41 7.85
CA ILE A 63 -0.28 10.31 7.05
C ILE A 63 -0.19 11.31 5.89
N LEU A 64 -0.36 10.80 4.68
CA LEU A 64 -0.28 11.63 3.48
C LEU A 64 -1.58 12.44 3.29
N PRO A 65 -1.51 13.69 2.79
CA PRO A 65 -2.69 14.50 2.53
C PRO A 65 -3.55 13.90 1.40
N ASN A 66 -4.88 14.07 1.51
CA ASN A 66 -5.87 13.46 0.63
C ASN A 66 -6.38 14.40 -0.49
N ASP A 67 -6.14 15.69 -0.39
CA ASP A 67 -6.81 16.75 -1.14
C ASP A 67 -6.06 17.24 -2.38
N ASN A 68 -5.03 16.52 -2.80
CA ASN A 68 -4.13 17.00 -3.84
C ASN A 68 -4.49 16.45 -5.23
N LYS A 69 -4.88 17.34 -6.16
CA LYS A 69 -5.08 17.02 -7.58
C LYS A 69 -3.84 16.37 -8.22
N GLN A 70 -2.65 16.67 -7.72
CA GLN A 70 -1.40 16.11 -8.18
C GLN A 70 -1.32 14.62 -7.87
N ALA A 71 -1.82 14.17 -6.71
CA ALA A 71 -1.92 12.75 -6.39
C ALA A 71 -2.79 11.99 -7.41
N VAL A 72 -3.90 12.57 -7.85
CA VAL A 72 -4.75 11.96 -8.90
C VAL A 72 -3.96 11.81 -10.21
N ASN A 73 -3.24 12.86 -10.63
CA ASN A 73 -2.42 12.81 -11.85
C ASN A 73 -1.30 11.76 -11.75
N MET A 74 -0.66 11.65 -10.58
CA MET A 74 0.34 10.61 -10.33
C MET A 74 -0.28 9.20 -10.35
N GLY A 75 -1.47 9.03 -9.78
CA GLY A 75 -2.21 7.78 -9.86
C GLY A 75 -2.48 7.34 -11.30
N LEU A 76 -2.96 8.24 -12.14
CA LEU A 76 -3.20 8.01 -13.57
C LEU A 76 -1.92 7.64 -14.34
N LYS A 77 -0.77 8.16 -13.94
CA LYS A 77 0.52 7.85 -14.58
C LYS A 77 1.05 6.46 -14.24
N TYR A 78 0.80 5.97 -13.03
CA TYR A 78 1.40 4.75 -12.51
C TYR A 78 0.45 3.56 -12.42
N VAL A 79 -0.85 3.79 -12.36
CA VAL A 79 -1.89 2.75 -12.27
C VAL A 79 -2.66 2.67 -13.59
N ASN A 80 -3.11 1.48 -13.96
CA ASN A 80 -3.96 1.30 -15.12
C ASN A 80 -5.33 1.97 -14.91
N ASN A 81 -5.84 2.65 -15.92
CA ASN A 81 -7.14 3.35 -15.89
C ASN A 81 -8.35 2.43 -15.63
N ASP A 82 -8.20 1.12 -15.84
CA ASP A 82 -9.22 0.11 -15.50
C ASP A 82 -9.30 -0.20 -14.00
N ALA A 83 -8.37 0.34 -13.20
CA ALA A 83 -8.40 0.19 -11.76
C ALA A 83 -9.46 1.11 -11.14
N CYS A 84 -9.94 0.74 -9.95
CA CYS A 84 -10.92 1.57 -9.25
C CYS A 84 -10.32 2.91 -8.82
N TYR A 85 -11.13 3.96 -8.79
CA TYR A 85 -10.68 5.31 -8.47
C TYR A 85 -9.93 5.43 -7.12
N PRO A 86 -10.38 4.78 -6.02
CA PRO A 86 -9.63 4.79 -4.77
C PRO A 86 -8.20 4.24 -4.90
N SER A 87 -7.96 3.25 -5.78
CA SER A 87 -6.59 2.74 -6.00
C SER A 87 -5.69 3.76 -6.69
N LEU A 88 -6.25 4.56 -7.59
CA LEU A 88 -5.53 5.65 -8.25
C LEU A 88 -5.09 6.70 -7.22
N ILE A 89 -6.00 7.09 -6.31
CA ILE A 89 -5.70 8.07 -5.26
C ILE A 89 -4.63 7.53 -4.30
N VAL A 90 -4.80 6.32 -3.79
CA VAL A 90 -3.87 5.72 -2.83
C VAL A 90 -2.44 5.61 -3.41
N VAL A 91 -2.32 5.08 -4.62
CA VAL A 91 -1.00 4.97 -5.27
C VAL A 91 -0.47 6.36 -5.62
N GLY A 92 -1.34 7.25 -6.05
CA GLY A 92 -0.99 8.62 -6.41
C GLY A 92 -0.44 9.42 -5.25
N GLN A 93 -1.05 9.35 -4.06
CA GLN A 93 -0.55 9.99 -2.83
C GLN A 93 0.87 9.52 -2.50
N ILE A 94 1.08 8.20 -2.55
CA ILE A 94 2.39 7.60 -2.27
C ILE A 94 3.44 8.06 -3.28
N MET A 95 3.10 8.00 -4.57
CA MET A 95 4.04 8.38 -5.63
C MET A 95 4.33 9.88 -5.65
N ASP A 96 3.33 10.71 -5.36
CA ASP A 96 3.50 12.17 -5.24
C ASP A 96 4.45 12.51 -4.07
N ALA A 97 4.23 11.89 -2.92
CA ALA A 97 5.09 12.07 -1.75
C ALA A 97 6.55 11.66 -2.02
N ILE A 98 6.77 10.48 -2.63
CA ILE A 98 8.12 9.96 -2.92
C ILE A 98 8.83 10.85 -3.95
N LEU A 99 8.13 11.27 -4.99
CA LEU A 99 8.69 12.07 -6.07
C LEU A 99 8.81 13.57 -5.74
N SER A 100 8.21 14.02 -4.65
CA SER A 100 8.31 15.42 -4.19
C SER A 100 9.72 15.83 -3.75
N GLY A 101 10.60 14.86 -3.47
CA GLY A 101 11.93 15.09 -2.89
C GLY A 101 11.91 15.51 -1.42
N LYS A 102 10.74 15.50 -0.77
CA LYS A 102 10.58 15.89 0.64
C LYS A 102 11.13 14.82 1.61
N TYR A 103 11.20 13.58 1.16
CA TYR A 103 11.55 12.43 1.98
C TYR A 103 12.88 11.82 1.54
N ASP A 104 13.65 11.34 2.51
CA ASP A 104 14.80 10.49 2.24
C ASP A 104 14.32 9.09 1.81
N THR A 105 14.46 8.79 0.52
CA THR A 105 13.96 7.56 -0.07
C THR A 105 14.70 6.31 0.37
N ASP A 106 15.91 6.45 0.92
CA ASP A 106 16.71 5.33 1.43
C ASP A 106 16.22 4.87 2.82
N HIS A 107 15.57 5.78 3.57
CA HIS A 107 14.98 5.50 4.88
C HIS A 107 13.45 5.65 4.87
N LEU A 108 12.82 5.15 3.82
CA LEU A 108 11.38 5.26 3.61
C LEU A 108 10.73 3.88 3.51
N ALA A 109 9.53 3.75 4.06
CA ALA A 109 8.66 2.60 3.90
C ALA A 109 7.22 3.05 3.61
N VAL A 110 6.42 2.18 3.06
CA VAL A 110 4.99 2.43 2.81
C VAL A 110 4.16 1.42 3.57
N ILE A 111 3.05 1.84 4.15
CA ILE A 111 2.10 0.94 4.81
C ILE A 111 0.74 1.01 4.13
N ILE A 112 0.10 -0.14 3.96
CA ILE A 112 -1.26 -0.26 3.41
C ILE A 112 -2.00 -1.40 4.07
N THR A 113 -3.31 -1.27 4.24
CA THR A 113 -4.18 -2.38 4.66
C THR A 113 -4.47 -3.32 3.49
N GLN A 114 -4.53 -4.62 3.77
CA GLN A 114 -4.87 -5.64 2.79
C GLN A 114 -5.97 -6.53 3.36
N THR A 115 -7.14 -6.52 2.75
CA THR A 115 -8.32 -7.22 3.29
C THR A 115 -8.34 -8.72 2.99
N GLY A 116 -7.62 -9.19 1.96
CA GLY A 116 -7.58 -10.60 1.56
C GLY A 116 -8.87 -11.13 0.90
N GLY A 117 -9.90 -10.29 0.75
CA GLY A 117 -11.17 -10.66 0.13
C GLY A 117 -11.18 -10.51 -1.39
N GLY A 118 -12.34 -10.75 -2.02
CA GLY A 118 -12.54 -10.61 -3.48
C GLY A 118 -12.54 -9.17 -3.99
N CYS A 119 -12.33 -8.18 -3.14
CA CYS A 119 -12.23 -6.78 -3.52
C CYS A 119 -10.89 -6.47 -4.17
N ARG A 120 -10.87 -5.54 -5.13
CA ARG A 120 -9.63 -5.05 -5.77
C ARG A 120 -8.67 -4.39 -4.77
N ALA A 121 -9.17 -3.92 -3.62
CA ALA A 121 -8.36 -3.38 -2.53
C ALA A 121 -7.28 -4.38 -2.04
N SER A 122 -7.52 -5.67 -2.13
CA SER A 122 -6.51 -6.71 -1.85
C SER A 122 -5.28 -6.61 -2.75
N ASN A 123 -5.40 -5.96 -3.92
CA ASN A 123 -4.33 -5.81 -4.91
C ASN A 123 -3.62 -4.44 -4.85
N TYR A 124 -4.01 -3.53 -3.96
CA TYR A 124 -3.35 -2.22 -3.86
C TYR A 124 -1.86 -2.35 -3.60
N ILE A 125 -1.46 -3.31 -2.80
CA ILE A 125 -0.04 -3.60 -2.56
C ILE A 125 0.73 -3.94 -3.84
N GLY A 126 0.10 -4.69 -4.76
CA GLY A 126 0.66 -5.01 -6.07
C GLY A 126 0.77 -3.79 -6.98
N PHE A 127 -0.19 -2.87 -6.92
CA PHE A 127 -0.14 -1.61 -7.67
C PHE A 127 0.96 -0.69 -7.13
N ILE A 128 1.08 -0.55 -5.82
CA ILE A 128 2.13 0.24 -5.16
C ILE A 128 3.51 -0.29 -5.57
N ARG A 129 3.76 -1.59 -5.41
CA ARG A 129 5.05 -2.20 -5.78
C ARG A 129 5.39 -2.03 -7.26
N ARG A 130 4.41 -2.15 -8.16
CA ARG A 130 4.62 -1.89 -9.59
C ARG A 130 4.93 -0.43 -9.87
N ALA A 131 4.25 0.49 -9.22
CA ALA A 131 4.49 1.92 -9.33
C ALA A 131 5.90 2.28 -8.86
N LEU A 132 6.31 1.77 -7.69
CA LEU A 132 7.66 1.93 -7.15
C LEU A 132 8.72 1.39 -8.11
N LYS A 133 8.54 0.17 -8.64
CA LYS A 133 9.45 -0.42 -9.62
C LYS A 133 9.55 0.44 -10.89
N LYS A 134 8.43 0.91 -11.42
CA LYS A 134 8.39 1.75 -12.61
C LYS A 134 9.10 3.10 -12.41
N ALA A 135 9.09 3.60 -11.18
CA ALA A 135 9.73 4.86 -10.81
C ALA A 135 11.19 4.71 -10.35
N GLY A 136 11.74 3.50 -10.27
CA GLY A 136 13.12 3.24 -9.83
C GLY A 136 13.30 3.08 -8.32
N TYR A 137 12.22 3.01 -7.54
CA TYR A 137 12.22 2.92 -6.07
C TYR A 137 11.88 1.51 -5.56
N SER A 138 12.35 0.48 -6.24
CA SER A 138 12.07 -0.92 -5.87
C SER A 138 12.59 -1.30 -4.48
N HIS A 139 13.54 -0.56 -3.92
CA HIS A 139 14.14 -0.79 -2.61
C HIS A 139 13.23 -0.38 -1.45
N ILE A 140 12.17 0.40 -1.69
CA ILE A 140 11.25 0.85 -0.64
C ILE A 140 10.35 -0.32 -0.21
N PRO A 141 10.41 -0.77 1.06
CA PRO A 141 9.56 -1.83 1.56
C PRO A 141 8.09 -1.38 1.65
N VAL A 142 7.18 -2.27 1.26
CA VAL A 142 5.74 -2.04 1.37
C VAL A 142 5.17 -3.01 2.41
N ILE A 143 4.75 -2.44 3.54
CA ILE A 143 4.18 -3.15 4.69
C ILE A 143 2.71 -3.43 4.41
N SER A 144 2.33 -4.69 4.40
CA SER A 144 0.93 -5.11 4.31
C SER A 144 0.37 -5.34 5.71
N LEU A 145 -0.64 -4.56 6.09
CA LEU A 145 -1.44 -4.83 7.27
C LEU A 145 -2.53 -5.83 6.90
N ASN A 146 -2.31 -7.09 7.19
CA ASN A 146 -3.31 -8.14 6.99
C ASN A 146 -3.46 -9.00 8.23
N LEU A 147 -4.69 -9.42 8.50
CA LEU A 147 -5.03 -10.33 9.61
C LEU A 147 -4.84 -11.82 9.22
N SER A 148 -4.67 -12.10 7.94
CA SER A 148 -4.61 -13.47 7.39
C SER A 148 -3.19 -14.01 7.23
N GLY A 149 -2.16 -13.27 7.67
CA GLY A 149 -0.77 -13.73 7.59
C GLY A 149 -0.22 -13.87 6.17
N LEU A 150 -0.80 -13.17 5.19
CA LEU A 150 -0.41 -13.24 3.78
C LEU A 150 1.03 -12.78 3.53
N GLU A 151 1.54 -11.88 4.36
CA GLU A 151 2.92 -11.40 4.28
C GLU A 151 3.53 -11.22 5.67
N SER A 152 4.80 -11.59 5.82
CA SER A 152 5.55 -11.40 7.04
C SER A 152 6.40 -10.13 6.95
N ASN A 153 6.22 -9.23 7.91
CA ASN A 153 7.03 -8.02 8.08
C ASN A 153 7.61 -8.01 9.51
N PRO A 154 8.79 -8.59 9.74
CA PRO A 154 9.32 -8.81 11.09
C PRO A 154 9.57 -7.53 11.89
N GLY A 155 9.75 -6.39 11.21
CA GLY A 155 9.91 -5.07 11.83
C GLY A 155 8.59 -4.42 12.25
N PHE A 156 7.45 -4.85 11.68
CA PHE A 156 6.15 -4.30 12.00
C PHE A 156 5.32 -5.32 12.79
N LYS A 157 5.03 -5.00 14.04
CA LYS A 157 4.22 -5.85 14.92
C LYS A 157 3.05 -5.06 15.49
N ILE A 158 1.86 -5.61 15.37
CA ILE A 158 0.68 -5.10 16.05
C ILE A 158 0.73 -5.62 17.49
N THR A 159 1.12 -4.75 18.42
CA THR A 159 1.07 -5.06 19.84
C THR A 159 -0.37 -4.98 20.36
N PRO A 160 -0.74 -5.67 21.46
CA PRO A 160 -2.08 -5.55 22.05
C PRO A 160 -2.48 -4.10 22.34
N LEU A 161 -1.51 -3.28 22.77
CA LEU A 161 -1.73 -1.86 23.03
C LEU A 161 -2.01 -1.07 21.74
N LEU A 162 -1.30 -1.35 20.64
CA LEU A 162 -1.55 -0.74 19.34
C LEU A 162 -2.92 -1.18 18.79
N ALA A 163 -3.27 -2.46 18.95
CA ALA A 163 -4.58 -2.97 18.55
C ALA A 163 -5.72 -2.30 19.31
N LEU A 164 -5.57 -2.15 20.62
CA LEU A 164 -6.56 -1.46 21.47
C LEU A 164 -6.70 0.01 21.06
N ARG A 165 -5.60 0.73 20.87
CA ARG A 165 -5.61 2.13 20.41
C ARG A 165 -6.21 2.26 19.01
N GLY A 166 -5.91 1.31 18.11
CA GLY A 166 -6.51 1.24 16.79
C GLY A 166 -8.02 1.04 16.84
N LEU A 167 -8.50 0.16 17.71
CA LEU A 167 -9.94 -0.06 17.94
C LEU A 167 -10.61 1.21 18.47
N TYR A 168 -9.98 1.88 19.43
CA TYR A 168 -10.46 3.19 19.92
C TYR A 168 -10.55 4.21 18.78
N GLY A 169 -9.53 4.29 17.93
CA GLY A 169 -9.51 5.20 16.78
C GLY A 169 -10.65 4.93 15.80
N VAL A 170 -10.98 3.67 15.55
CA VAL A 170 -12.11 3.30 14.69
C VAL A 170 -13.44 3.68 15.33
N VAL A 171 -13.65 3.31 16.60
CA VAL A 171 -14.93 3.59 17.32
C VAL A 171 -15.17 5.08 17.46
N PHE A 172 -14.16 5.86 17.82
CA PHE A 172 -14.31 7.33 17.97
C PHE A 172 -14.35 8.07 16.64
N GLY A 173 -13.81 7.49 15.56
CA GLY A 173 -13.90 8.06 14.22
C GLY A 173 -15.29 7.88 13.59
N ASP A 174 -16.11 6.96 14.12
CA ASP A 174 -17.47 6.67 13.65
C ASP A 174 -18.57 7.46 14.44
N ILE A 175 -18.21 8.11 15.54
CA ILE A 175 -19.12 8.96 16.36
C ILE A 175 -19.02 10.41 15.94
#